data_335f0dfeaac8c54bb896cde6d2c45e9e
#
_entry.id   335f0dfeaac8c54bb896cde6d2c45e9e
#
_cell.length_a   1.000
_cell.length_b   1.000
_cell.length_c   1.000
_cell.angle_alpha   90.00
_cell.angle_beta   90.00
_cell.angle_gamma   90.00
#
_symmetry.space_group_name_H-M   'P 1'
#
loop_
_entity.id
_entity.type
_entity.pdbx_description
1 polymer ?
#
loop_
_entity_poly.entity_id
_entity_poly.type
_entity_poly.pdbx_seq_one_letter_code
_entity_poly.pdbx_strand_id
1 'polypeptide(L)'
;MKTLGVGVGIGIEVDIGISLLASIPIPIPIPTPMLGGCRLYFRKRILDTAKGEHMADRPLNVGLVGGGRGAFIVHPHQKAIHCDGTRRITAGALYPDPKIAMEEAADWPYPIRGYGSYTEMIGDQANLPEERKLDYIVIVTPNHVHYDPAMKAIEAGIPVFCEKPLCLNLKEAGNLVAAVRKHRIPFGVAHTYIGHWTSRLARYIIRGGLLGDVRWVDAHYLQGWLATKLEDTGQQQASWRVDPKRAGGSGCGGDIGTHALMQLRYVTGLEVEQVSAHLETFVAGRQLDDHFTSYCRLSNGGRALVRASQICIGFKNELGIIVAGTLGSLRWRQEEPEGLTICLPNQPDRTYWRGAVTPGDGFLPRDMPADLLAEPTIPSGHGEGFHDAFARLHRAFEADVRRWKAGRPFLCDGSAYANIEDGWMGIAFIEACLKSSGAQGSWTLMPPRA
;
A
#
# COMPACT_ATOMS: atom_id res chain seq x y z
N MET A 1 -14.13 -67.36 17.90
CA MET A 1 -15.61 -67.26 17.84
C MET A 1 -15.92 -66.25 16.71
N LYS A 2 -16.60 -66.73 15.70
CA LYS A 2 -17.03 -65.99 14.51
C LYS A 2 -18.30 -65.24 14.83
N THR A 3 -18.43 -63.98 14.34
CA THR A 3 -19.74 -63.38 14.14
C THR A 3 -19.77 -62.67 12.82
N LEU A 4 -20.73 -63.06 12.02
CA LEU A 4 -21.12 -62.54 10.72
C LEU A 4 -21.82 -61.19 10.85
N GLY A 5 -21.55 -60.25 9.99
CA GLY A 5 -22.33 -59.06 9.77
C GLY A 5 -23.09 -59.15 8.46
N VAL A 6 -24.39 -58.92 8.53
CA VAL A 6 -25.33 -58.92 7.39
C VAL A 6 -25.47 -57.50 6.91
N GLY A 7 -25.14 -57.23 5.66
CA GLY A 7 -25.43 -56.00 4.96
C GLY A 7 -26.77 -56.04 4.28
N VAL A 8 -27.62 -55.03 4.52
CA VAL A 8 -28.87 -54.82 3.75
C VAL A 8 -28.62 -53.68 2.78
N GLY A 9 -28.59 -54.01 1.50
CA GLY A 9 -28.61 -53.04 0.43
C GLY A 9 -30.05 -52.69 0.05
N ILE A 10 -30.38 -51.40 0.04
CA ILE A 10 -31.64 -50.91 -0.55
C ILE A 10 -31.27 -50.29 -1.89
N GLY A 11 -31.58 -50.96 -2.98
CA GLY A 11 -31.55 -50.40 -4.33
C GLY A 11 -32.80 -49.57 -4.56
N ILE A 12 -32.61 -48.33 -5.01
CA ILE A 12 -33.69 -47.52 -5.59
C ILE A 12 -33.39 -47.40 -7.08
N GLU A 13 -34.17 -48.11 -7.91
CA GLU A 13 -34.27 -47.88 -9.33
C GLU A 13 -35.11 -46.62 -9.57
N VAL A 14 -34.57 -45.62 -10.26
CA VAL A 14 -35.32 -44.47 -10.75
C VAL A 14 -35.45 -44.60 -12.24
N ASP A 15 -36.66 -44.89 -12.68
CA ASP A 15 -37.06 -44.96 -14.07
C ASP A 15 -37.21 -43.53 -14.61
N ILE A 16 -36.34 -43.14 -15.55
CA ILE A 16 -36.39 -41.82 -16.21
C ILE A 16 -37.09 -42.00 -17.55
N GLY A 17 -38.40 -41.81 -17.53
CA GLY A 17 -39.18 -41.65 -18.73
C GLY A 17 -38.84 -40.38 -19.51
N ILE A 18 -38.19 -40.50 -20.67
CA ILE A 18 -37.92 -39.39 -21.58
C ILE A 18 -39.20 -39.06 -22.35
N SER A 19 -39.82 -37.92 -22.01
CA SER A 19 -40.86 -37.31 -22.83
C SER A 19 -40.25 -36.17 -23.65
N LEU A 20 -40.22 -36.33 -24.98
CA LEU A 20 -39.92 -35.27 -25.91
C LEU A 20 -41.00 -34.18 -25.84
N LEU A 21 -40.67 -32.99 -25.44
CA LEU A 21 -41.44 -31.79 -25.71
C LEU A 21 -40.58 -30.75 -26.43
N ALA A 22 -41.20 -30.26 -27.49
CA ALA A 22 -40.64 -29.42 -28.54
C ALA A 22 -39.96 -28.13 -28.01
N SER A 23 -38.85 -27.80 -28.64
CA SER A 23 -38.08 -26.58 -28.53
C SER A 23 -38.89 -25.36 -28.97
N ILE A 24 -39.05 -24.39 -28.06
CA ILE A 24 -39.39 -23.00 -28.39
C ILE A 24 -38.09 -22.21 -28.29
N PRO A 25 -37.60 -21.61 -29.37
CA PRO A 25 -36.42 -20.72 -29.29
C PRO A 25 -36.83 -19.37 -28.75
N ILE A 26 -36.43 -19.04 -27.54
CA ILE A 26 -36.42 -17.67 -27.06
C ILE A 26 -35.08 -17.05 -27.46
N PRO A 27 -35.04 -16.02 -28.29
CA PRO A 27 -33.79 -15.33 -28.60
C PRO A 27 -33.39 -14.44 -27.41
N ILE A 28 -32.43 -14.91 -26.62
CA ILE A 28 -31.73 -14.06 -25.70
C ILE A 28 -30.67 -13.29 -26.52
N PRO A 29 -30.71 -11.96 -26.61
CA PRO A 29 -29.65 -11.22 -27.27
C PRO A 29 -28.39 -11.32 -26.39
N ILE A 30 -27.42 -12.12 -26.84
CA ILE A 30 -26.07 -12.11 -26.29
C ILE A 30 -25.44 -10.79 -26.77
N PRO A 31 -25.02 -9.85 -25.87
CA PRO A 31 -24.29 -8.69 -26.32
C PRO A 31 -22.95 -9.18 -26.91
N THR A 32 -22.74 -8.94 -28.17
CA THR A 32 -21.44 -9.17 -28.82
C THR A 32 -20.37 -8.40 -28.07
N PRO A 33 -19.28 -9.03 -27.61
CA PRO A 33 -18.19 -8.28 -26.95
C PRO A 33 -17.60 -7.31 -27.98
N MET A 34 -17.61 -6.04 -27.66
CA MET A 34 -16.89 -5.02 -28.42
C MET A 34 -15.38 -5.23 -28.25
N LEU A 35 -14.83 -6.18 -29.01
CA LEU A 35 -13.37 -6.45 -29.10
C LEU A 35 -12.59 -5.32 -29.81
N GLY A 36 -13.25 -4.30 -30.31
CA GLY A 36 -12.63 -3.19 -31.03
C GLY A 36 -12.07 -2.07 -30.17
N GLY A 37 -12.59 -1.85 -28.96
CA GLY A 37 -12.25 -0.67 -28.15
C GLY A 37 -10.91 -0.78 -27.41
N CYS A 38 -10.54 -1.95 -26.94
CA CYS A 38 -9.36 -2.13 -26.10
C CYS A 38 -8.04 -2.01 -26.85
N ARG A 39 -7.97 -2.50 -28.10
CA ARG A 39 -6.76 -2.36 -28.95
C ARG A 39 -6.55 -0.94 -29.48
N LEU A 40 -7.61 -0.17 -29.68
CA LEU A 40 -7.53 1.21 -30.16
C LEU A 40 -7.17 2.17 -29.03
N TYR A 41 -7.59 1.91 -27.78
CA TYR A 41 -7.26 2.76 -26.65
C TYR A 41 -5.77 2.67 -26.27
N PHE A 42 -5.18 1.48 -26.30
CA PHE A 42 -3.74 1.30 -26.11
C PHE A 42 -2.92 1.92 -27.25
N ARG A 43 -3.38 1.80 -28.51
CA ARG A 43 -2.68 2.38 -29.67
C ARG A 43 -2.80 3.91 -29.73
N LYS A 44 -3.92 4.51 -29.33
CA LYS A 44 -4.12 5.95 -29.40
C LYS A 44 -3.29 6.70 -28.37
N ARG A 45 -3.06 6.12 -27.18
CA ARG A 45 -2.16 6.71 -26.17
C ARG A 45 -0.69 6.62 -26.56
N ILE A 46 -0.32 5.69 -27.47
CA ILE A 46 1.03 5.54 -28.03
C ILE A 46 1.27 6.46 -29.24
N LEU A 47 0.22 6.87 -29.98
CA LEU A 47 0.37 7.62 -31.21
C LEU A 47 0.30 9.15 -31.07
N ASP A 48 -0.22 9.69 -29.98
CA ASP A 48 -0.31 11.12 -29.76
C ASP A 48 1.00 11.75 -29.16
N THR A 49 2.04 10.94 -28.93
CA THR A 49 3.37 11.40 -28.43
C THR A 49 4.49 11.35 -29.46
N ALA A 50 4.20 11.04 -30.72
CA ALA A 50 5.22 10.81 -31.75
C ALA A 50 5.76 12.09 -32.39
N LYS A 51 6.36 12.99 -31.60
CA LYS A 51 7.42 13.93 -32.06
C LYS A 51 8.25 14.38 -30.84
N GLY A 52 9.29 13.60 -30.51
CA GLY A 52 10.34 14.04 -29.60
C GLY A 52 10.78 13.11 -28.47
N GLU A 53 10.53 11.78 -28.53
CA GLU A 53 10.77 10.91 -27.37
C GLU A 53 11.42 9.56 -27.70
N HIS A 54 12.70 9.54 -28.05
CA HIS A 54 13.48 8.29 -28.10
C HIS A 54 13.84 7.71 -26.72
N MET A 55 13.56 8.41 -25.60
CA MET A 55 13.79 7.92 -24.23
C MET A 55 12.52 7.40 -23.51
N ALA A 56 11.33 7.54 -24.09
CA ALA A 56 10.07 7.17 -23.47
C ALA A 56 9.73 5.66 -23.51
N ASP A 57 10.37 4.89 -24.37
CA ASP A 57 9.93 3.52 -24.70
C ASP A 57 10.64 2.38 -23.94
N ARG A 58 11.75 2.62 -23.26
CA ARG A 58 12.39 1.53 -22.51
C ARG A 58 11.78 1.32 -21.12
N PRO A 59 11.76 0.06 -20.62
CA PRO A 59 11.48 -0.19 -19.21
C PRO A 59 12.44 0.58 -18.31
N LEU A 60 11.92 1.13 -17.19
CA LEU A 60 12.74 1.77 -16.16
C LEU A 60 13.62 0.73 -15.46
N ASN A 61 14.88 1.04 -15.26
CA ASN A 61 15.81 0.24 -14.49
C ASN A 61 15.67 0.53 -13.00
N VAL A 62 15.36 -0.50 -12.23
CA VAL A 62 15.14 -0.40 -10.78
C VAL A 62 16.29 -1.04 -10.03
N GLY A 63 16.82 -0.34 -9.02
CA GLY A 63 17.77 -0.90 -8.06
C GLY A 63 17.06 -1.33 -6.78
N LEU A 64 17.47 -2.47 -6.19
CA LEU A 64 16.98 -2.90 -4.89
C LEU A 64 18.04 -2.67 -3.80
N VAL A 65 17.59 -2.11 -2.67
CA VAL A 65 18.38 -2.04 -1.43
C VAL A 65 17.69 -2.93 -0.39
N GLY A 66 18.34 -4.05 -0.03
CA GLY A 66 17.75 -5.12 0.76
C GLY A 66 16.96 -6.11 -0.12
N GLY A 67 16.23 -7.01 0.49
CA GLY A 67 15.36 -7.95 -0.22
C GLY A 67 15.98 -9.33 -0.48
N GLY A 68 17.17 -9.65 0.06
CA GLY A 68 17.76 -10.98 0.02
C GLY A 68 17.07 -11.96 0.98
N ARG A 69 17.76 -13.04 1.32
CA ARG A 69 17.22 -14.15 2.13
C ARG A 69 16.50 -13.71 3.40
N GLY A 70 15.31 -14.26 3.60
CA GLY A 70 14.45 -13.94 4.76
C GLY A 70 13.65 -12.65 4.65
N ALA A 71 13.77 -11.88 3.55
CA ALA A 71 12.97 -10.70 3.31
C ALA A 71 11.59 -11.07 2.75
N PHE A 72 10.53 -10.62 3.43
CA PHE A 72 9.15 -10.85 2.98
C PHE A 72 8.70 -9.82 1.94
N ILE A 73 8.95 -8.53 2.20
CA ILE A 73 8.31 -7.44 1.46
C ILE A 73 8.86 -7.25 0.04
N VAL A 74 10.02 -7.82 -0.27
CA VAL A 74 10.58 -7.79 -1.63
C VAL A 74 9.69 -8.49 -2.66
N HIS A 75 9.01 -9.57 -2.28
CA HIS A 75 8.18 -10.34 -3.21
C HIS A 75 7.01 -9.55 -3.80
N PRO A 76 6.19 -8.82 -3.00
CA PRO A 76 5.18 -7.93 -3.56
C PRO A 76 5.76 -6.81 -4.42
N HIS A 77 6.89 -6.20 -4.02
CA HIS A 77 7.56 -5.20 -4.85
C HIS A 77 8.04 -5.78 -6.19
N GLN A 78 8.69 -6.95 -6.17
CA GLN A 78 9.15 -7.62 -7.38
C GLN A 78 8.00 -7.89 -8.35
N LYS A 79 6.87 -8.44 -7.87
CA LYS A 79 5.67 -8.66 -8.68
C LYS A 79 5.12 -7.35 -9.24
N ALA A 80 5.02 -6.33 -8.42
CA ALA A 80 4.51 -5.01 -8.81
C ALA A 80 5.40 -4.31 -9.84
N ILE A 81 6.70 -4.42 -9.72
CA ILE A 81 7.67 -3.84 -10.66
C ILE A 81 7.54 -4.49 -12.04
N HIS A 82 7.34 -5.81 -12.09
CA HIS A 82 7.32 -6.55 -13.35
C HIS A 82 5.94 -6.74 -13.99
N CYS A 83 4.85 -6.34 -13.33
CA CYS A 83 3.47 -6.71 -13.74
C CYS A 83 3.04 -6.26 -15.14
N ASP A 84 3.61 -5.19 -15.67
CA ASP A 84 3.22 -4.59 -16.96
C ASP A 84 4.39 -4.39 -17.96
N GLY A 85 5.60 -4.82 -17.60
CA GLY A 85 6.78 -4.74 -18.46
C GLY A 85 7.37 -3.34 -18.62
N THR A 86 6.84 -2.33 -17.94
CA THR A 86 7.34 -0.93 -18.03
C THR A 86 8.51 -0.64 -17.09
N ARG A 87 8.82 -1.57 -16.19
CA ARG A 87 9.89 -1.51 -15.19
C ARG A 87 10.57 -2.87 -15.08
N ARG A 88 11.81 -2.89 -14.66
CA ARG A 88 12.56 -4.12 -14.36
C ARG A 88 13.61 -3.89 -13.29
N ILE A 89 13.79 -4.84 -12.42
CA ILE A 89 14.92 -4.85 -11.48
C ILE A 89 16.18 -5.20 -12.26
N THR A 90 17.19 -4.34 -12.21
CA THR A 90 18.44 -4.50 -12.98
C THR A 90 19.68 -4.51 -12.11
N ALA A 91 19.55 -4.15 -10.82
CA ALA A 91 20.66 -4.17 -9.86
C ALA A 91 20.14 -4.40 -8.44
N GLY A 92 21.01 -4.91 -7.56
CA GLY A 92 20.66 -5.10 -6.16
C GLY A 92 21.87 -5.13 -5.23
N ALA A 93 21.73 -4.46 -4.07
CA ALA A 93 22.54 -4.63 -2.86
C ALA A 93 21.65 -5.31 -1.82
N LEU A 94 21.58 -6.65 -1.89
CA LEU A 94 20.46 -7.41 -1.35
C LEU A 94 20.63 -7.84 0.12
N TYR A 95 21.84 -7.76 0.66
CA TYR A 95 22.14 -8.20 2.02
C TYR A 95 23.23 -7.34 2.66
N PRO A 96 23.28 -7.23 4.02
CA PRO A 96 24.33 -6.45 4.70
C PRO A 96 25.74 -6.98 4.53
N ASP A 97 25.92 -8.32 4.49
CA ASP A 97 27.21 -8.95 4.21
C ASP A 97 27.47 -8.93 2.70
N PRO A 98 28.61 -8.35 2.24
CA PRO A 98 28.90 -8.20 0.81
C PRO A 98 28.97 -9.52 0.03
N LYS A 99 29.50 -10.57 0.65
CA LYS A 99 29.60 -11.90 0.02
C LYS A 99 28.21 -12.49 -0.21
N ILE A 100 27.37 -12.44 0.83
CA ILE A 100 25.99 -12.92 0.75
C ILE A 100 25.20 -12.06 -0.25
N ALA A 101 25.41 -10.74 -0.27
CA ALA A 101 24.75 -9.86 -1.24
C ALA A 101 25.04 -10.27 -2.69
N MET A 102 26.28 -10.62 -2.99
CA MET A 102 26.69 -11.11 -4.32
C MET A 102 26.10 -12.49 -4.63
N GLU A 103 26.05 -13.42 -3.66
CA GLU A 103 25.40 -14.72 -3.80
C GLU A 103 23.89 -14.55 -4.11
N GLU A 104 23.18 -13.73 -3.33
CA GLU A 104 21.76 -13.44 -3.55
C GLU A 104 21.47 -12.82 -4.93
N ALA A 105 22.36 -11.97 -5.41
CA ALA A 105 22.23 -11.39 -6.76
C ALA A 105 22.50 -12.42 -7.87
N ALA A 106 23.42 -13.34 -7.65
CA ALA A 106 23.70 -14.42 -8.60
C ALA A 106 22.55 -15.45 -8.65
N ASP A 107 21.89 -15.69 -7.51
CA ASP A 107 20.74 -16.59 -7.38
C ASP A 107 19.40 -15.92 -7.75
N TRP A 108 19.42 -14.63 -8.16
CA TRP A 108 18.20 -13.91 -8.55
C TRP A 108 17.53 -14.60 -9.75
N PRO A 109 16.19 -14.68 -9.83
CA PRO A 109 15.48 -15.44 -10.88
C PRO A 109 15.83 -15.09 -12.33
N TYR A 110 16.49 -13.97 -12.53
CA TYR A 110 17.00 -13.49 -13.83
C TYR A 110 18.24 -12.60 -13.60
N PRO A 111 19.09 -12.39 -14.60
CA PRO A 111 20.35 -11.66 -14.43
C PRO A 111 20.17 -10.22 -13.96
N ILE A 112 20.77 -9.87 -12.81
CA ILE A 112 20.89 -8.51 -12.29
C ILE A 112 22.37 -8.22 -11.96
N ARG A 113 22.71 -6.93 -11.86
CA ARG A 113 24.04 -6.54 -11.33
C ARG A 113 24.00 -6.61 -9.80
N GLY A 114 24.80 -7.52 -9.23
CA GLY A 114 25.00 -7.61 -7.78
C GLY A 114 26.01 -6.56 -7.32
N TYR A 115 25.78 -6.03 -6.11
CA TYR A 115 26.70 -5.12 -5.43
C TYR A 115 26.83 -5.55 -3.97
N GLY A 116 28.07 -5.45 -3.43
CA GLY A 116 28.35 -5.76 -2.03
C GLY A 116 27.70 -4.77 -1.04
N SER A 117 27.36 -3.57 -1.51
CA SER A 117 26.68 -2.56 -0.71
C SER A 117 25.84 -1.60 -1.58
N TYR A 118 24.85 -0.95 -0.97
CA TYR A 118 24.08 0.12 -1.65
C TYR A 118 24.95 1.34 -1.95
N THR A 119 25.98 1.62 -1.16
CA THR A 119 26.93 2.72 -1.41
C THR A 119 27.68 2.48 -2.71
N GLU A 120 28.16 1.26 -2.93
CA GLU A 120 28.80 0.85 -4.18
C GLU A 120 27.82 0.93 -5.36
N MET A 121 26.60 0.39 -5.19
CA MET A 121 25.55 0.43 -6.22
C MET A 121 25.20 1.86 -6.66
N ILE A 122 25.03 2.77 -5.71
CA ILE A 122 24.71 4.18 -5.98
C ILE A 122 25.92 4.90 -6.61
N GLY A 123 27.13 4.68 -6.10
CA GLY A 123 28.35 5.31 -6.60
C GLY A 123 28.70 4.89 -8.03
N ASP A 124 28.44 3.64 -8.39
CA ASP A 124 28.74 3.13 -9.74
C ASP A 124 27.88 3.75 -10.83
N GLN A 125 26.74 4.38 -10.49
CA GLN A 125 25.85 4.99 -11.50
C GLN A 125 26.55 6.08 -12.31
N ALA A 126 27.53 6.77 -11.75
CA ALA A 126 28.31 7.79 -12.46
C ALA A 126 29.14 7.20 -13.63
N ASN A 127 29.55 5.94 -13.51
CA ASN A 127 30.42 5.23 -14.45
C ASN A 127 29.64 4.43 -15.52
N LEU A 128 28.32 4.32 -15.39
CA LEU A 128 27.51 3.51 -16.30
C LEU A 128 27.02 4.33 -17.50
N PRO A 129 26.89 3.70 -18.69
CA PRO A 129 26.15 4.29 -19.82
C PRO A 129 24.69 4.53 -19.43
N GLU A 130 24.06 5.58 -19.99
CA GLU A 130 22.74 6.07 -19.59
C GLU A 130 21.65 4.99 -19.62
N GLU A 131 21.70 4.10 -20.62
CA GLU A 131 20.73 3.00 -20.74
C GLU A 131 20.86 1.93 -19.66
N ARG A 132 21.96 1.90 -18.93
CA ARG A 132 22.24 0.97 -17.83
C ARG A 132 22.10 1.60 -16.45
N LYS A 133 22.02 2.93 -16.36
CA LYS A 133 21.80 3.64 -15.10
C LYS A 133 20.46 3.25 -14.47
N LEU A 134 20.37 3.37 -13.16
CA LEU A 134 19.12 3.23 -12.43
C LEU A 134 18.24 4.46 -12.67
N ASP A 135 16.97 4.22 -12.90
CA ASP A 135 15.96 5.27 -12.98
C ASP A 135 15.38 5.61 -11.60
N TYR A 136 15.36 4.62 -10.71
CA TYR A 136 15.05 4.80 -9.29
C TYR A 136 15.51 3.59 -8.47
N ILE A 137 15.55 3.75 -7.14
CA ILE A 137 15.78 2.64 -6.22
C ILE A 137 14.54 2.35 -5.38
N VAL A 138 14.41 1.08 -4.94
CA VAL A 138 13.42 0.63 -3.96
C VAL A 138 14.17 0.16 -2.73
N ILE A 139 13.84 0.72 -1.56
CA ILE A 139 14.44 0.38 -0.29
C ILE A 139 13.48 -0.52 0.47
N VAL A 140 13.88 -1.77 0.74
CA VAL A 140 13.08 -2.81 1.40
C VAL A 140 13.82 -3.44 2.59
N THR A 141 14.65 -2.65 3.23
CA THR A 141 15.43 -3.03 4.42
C THR A 141 14.60 -2.93 5.70
N PRO A 142 15.08 -3.40 6.86
CA PRO A 142 14.53 -3.00 8.16
C PRO A 142 14.63 -1.48 8.39
N ASN A 143 13.71 -0.93 9.21
CA ASN A 143 13.51 0.53 9.38
C ASN A 143 14.78 1.35 9.60
N HIS A 144 15.72 0.85 10.43
CA HIS A 144 16.97 1.54 10.77
C HIS A 144 17.95 1.71 9.60
N VAL A 145 17.69 1.06 8.47
CA VAL A 145 18.54 1.16 7.26
C VAL A 145 17.83 1.97 6.16
N HIS A 146 16.68 2.61 6.41
CA HIS A 146 15.99 3.40 5.38
C HIS A 146 16.70 4.73 5.10
N TYR A 147 17.15 5.41 6.14
CA TYR A 147 17.67 6.80 6.06
C TYR A 147 18.90 6.95 5.19
N ASP A 148 19.98 6.19 5.47
CA ASP A 148 21.27 6.40 4.79
C ASP A 148 21.23 6.10 3.28
N PRO A 149 20.69 4.96 2.80
CA PRO A 149 20.58 4.73 1.36
C PRO A 149 19.64 5.72 0.67
N ALA A 150 18.57 6.20 1.35
CA ALA A 150 17.69 7.22 0.80
C ALA A 150 18.43 8.55 0.61
N MET A 151 19.18 9.02 1.62
CA MET A 151 19.98 10.23 1.52
C MET A 151 21.01 10.14 0.40
N LYS A 152 21.78 9.06 0.34
CA LYS A 152 22.80 8.86 -0.71
C LYS A 152 22.20 8.84 -2.11
N ALA A 153 21.02 8.21 -2.28
CA ALA A 153 20.33 8.18 -3.56
C ALA A 153 19.85 9.58 -3.98
N ILE A 154 19.25 10.35 -3.06
CA ILE A 154 18.81 11.73 -3.31
C ILE A 154 19.99 12.60 -3.72
N GLU A 155 21.12 12.53 -2.99
CA GLU A 155 22.33 13.28 -3.28
C GLU A 155 22.97 12.91 -4.64
N ALA A 156 22.82 11.64 -5.04
CA ALA A 156 23.25 11.14 -6.34
C ALA A 156 22.24 11.43 -7.48
N GLY A 157 21.10 12.09 -7.18
CA GLY A 157 20.07 12.38 -8.17
C GLY A 157 19.27 11.17 -8.61
N ILE A 158 19.08 10.17 -7.76
CA ILE A 158 18.33 8.95 -8.04
C ILE A 158 17.01 8.98 -7.26
N PRO A 159 15.83 8.96 -7.92
CA PRO A 159 14.52 8.84 -7.28
C PRO A 159 14.43 7.63 -6.35
N VAL A 160 13.65 7.77 -5.27
CA VAL A 160 13.55 6.77 -4.21
C VAL A 160 12.11 6.35 -3.98
N PHE A 161 11.87 5.04 -3.92
CA PHE A 161 10.64 4.45 -3.39
C PHE A 161 11.00 3.63 -2.15
N CYS A 162 10.64 4.13 -0.96
CA CYS A 162 11.08 3.59 0.33
C CYS A 162 9.95 2.87 1.03
N GLU A 163 10.25 1.72 1.66
CA GLU A 163 9.32 1.09 2.59
C GLU A 163 9.01 1.99 3.81
N LYS A 164 7.86 1.74 4.40
CA LYS A 164 7.43 2.41 5.63
C LYS A 164 7.94 1.66 6.89
N PRO A 165 8.03 2.33 8.02
CA PRO A 165 8.01 3.79 8.22
C PRO A 165 9.21 4.45 7.55
N LEU A 166 9.10 5.73 7.23
CA LEU A 166 10.12 6.46 6.47
C LEU A 166 11.54 6.32 7.03
N CYS A 167 11.67 6.42 8.36
CA CYS A 167 12.94 6.33 9.10
C CYS A 167 12.65 6.11 10.59
N LEU A 168 13.67 6.20 11.47
CA LEU A 168 13.51 5.94 12.91
C LEU A 168 13.00 7.12 13.73
N ASN A 169 13.26 8.37 13.32
CA ASN A 169 13.01 9.55 14.14
C ASN A 169 12.74 10.81 13.30
N LEU A 170 12.22 11.85 13.97
CA LEU A 170 11.80 13.09 13.32
C LEU A 170 12.97 13.89 12.73
N LYS A 171 14.17 13.80 13.30
CA LYS A 171 15.37 14.47 12.77
C LYS A 171 15.76 13.89 11.40
N GLU A 172 15.81 12.57 11.29
CA GLU A 172 16.07 11.89 10.02
C GLU A 172 15.00 12.23 8.98
N ALA A 173 13.73 12.19 9.38
CA ALA A 173 12.62 12.54 8.51
C ALA A 173 12.71 13.98 8.00
N GLY A 174 13.04 14.95 8.86
CA GLY A 174 13.24 16.35 8.48
C GLY A 174 14.41 16.53 7.49
N ASN A 175 15.52 15.82 7.69
CA ASN A 175 16.65 15.84 6.78
C ASN A 175 16.28 15.29 5.39
N LEU A 176 15.53 14.20 5.32
CA LEU A 176 15.04 13.63 4.07
C LEU A 176 14.10 14.61 3.33
N VAL A 177 13.16 15.23 4.04
CA VAL A 177 12.28 16.26 3.46
C VAL A 177 13.10 17.41 2.88
N ALA A 178 14.06 17.94 3.63
CA ALA A 178 14.94 19.02 3.18
C ALA A 178 15.75 18.62 1.94
N ALA A 179 16.29 17.40 1.90
CA ALA A 179 17.05 16.88 0.77
C ALA A 179 16.16 16.70 -0.47
N VAL A 180 14.98 16.10 -0.34
CA VAL A 180 14.02 15.93 -1.46
C VAL A 180 13.62 17.29 -2.05
N ARG A 181 13.29 18.27 -1.20
CA ARG A 181 12.95 19.63 -1.65
C ARG A 181 14.12 20.32 -2.36
N LYS A 182 15.33 20.21 -1.81
CA LYS A 182 16.56 20.80 -2.37
C LYS A 182 16.86 20.21 -3.75
N HIS A 183 16.81 18.90 -3.89
CA HIS A 183 17.16 18.19 -5.13
C HIS A 183 15.98 18.09 -6.12
N ARG A 184 14.74 18.44 -5.69
CA ARG A 184 13.51 18.36 -6.49
C ARG A 184 13.36 17.02 -7.18
N ILE A 185 13.46 15.95 -6.38
CA ILE A 185 13.48 14.58 -6.89
C ILE A 185 12.21 13.83 -6.44
N PRO A 186 11.63 12.91 -7.25
CA PRO A 186 10.53 12.06 -6.81
C PRO A 186 10.91 11.18 -5.63
N PHE A 187 10.06 11.18 -4.60
CA PHE A 187 10.20 10.33 -3.44
C PHE A 187 8.83 9.74 -3.05
N GLY A 188 8.73 8.41 -3.05
CA GLY A 188 7.53 7.68 -2.62
C GLY A 188 7.77 6.87 -1.36
N VAL A 189 6.72 6.71 -0.56
CA VAL A 189 6.69 5.84 0.63
C VAL A 189 5.66 4.75 0.43
N ALA A 190 6.03 3.49 0.69
CA ALA A 190 5.23 2.32 0.37
C ALA A 190 4.07 2.07 1.35
N HIS A 191 3.15 3.04 1.47
CA HIS A 191 1.88 2.83 2.15
C HIS A 191 0.89 2.09 1.24
N THR A 192 1.06 0.78 1.13
CA THR A 192 0.43 -0.08 0.13
C THR A 192 -1.09 0.06 0.03
N TYR A 193 -1.77 0.16 1.16
CA TYR A 193 -3.24 0.06 1.23
C TYR A 193 -3.98 1.21 0.56
N ILE A 194 -3.36 2.38 0.38
CA ILE A 194 -3.94 3.46 -0.42
C ILE A 194 -3.94 3.13 -1.93
N GLY A 195 -3.21 2.10 -2.35
CA GLY A 195 -3.22 1.57 -3.70
C GLY A 195 -4.44 0.71 -4.03
N HIS A 196 -5.28 0.31 -3.06
CA HIS A 196 -6.55 -0.34 -3.36
C HIS A 196 -7.49 0.62 -4.08
N TRP A 197 -8.14 0.12 -5.12
CA TRP A 197 -9.10 0.92 -5.89
C TRP A 197 -10.23 1.48 -5.01
N THR A 198 -10.71 0.69 -4.08
CA THR A 198 -11.76 1.08 -3.11
C THR A 198 -11.32 2.20 -2.17
N SER A 199 -10.03 2.25 -1.78
CA SER A 199 -9.48 3.39 -1.02
C SER A 199 -9.48 4.67 -1.86
N ARG A 200 -9.23 4.57 -3.18
CA ARG A 200 -9.30 5.71 -4.11
C ARG A 200 -10.73 6.17 -4.34
N LEU A 201 -11.67 5.22 -4.45
CA LEU A 201 -13.09 5.54 -4.50
C LEU A 201 -13.57 6.22 -3.20
N ALA A 202 -13.15 5.70 -2.04
CA ALA A 202 -13.44 6.32 -0.74
C ALA A 202 -12.93 7.77 -0.67
N ARG A 203 -11.68 8.01 -1.11
CA ARG A 203 -11.10 9.35 -1.22
C ARG A 203 -11.94 10.26 -2.15
N TYR A 204 -12.35 9.76 -3.31
CA TYR A 204 -13.18 10.51 -4.24
C TYR A 204 -14.53 10.91 -3.60
N ILE A 205 -15.20 9.97 -2.94
CA ILE A 205 -16.49 10.19 -2.27
C ILE A 205 -16.36 11.24 -1.15
N ILE A 206 -15.38 11.08 -0.27
CA ILE A 206 -15.22 11.97 0.89
C ILE A 206 -14.77 13.37 0.45
N ARG A 207 -13.75 13.46 -0.39
CA ARG A 207 -13.21 14.76 -0.83
C ARG A 207 -14.14 15.49 -1.80
N GLY A 208 -15.01 14.75 -2.50
CA GLY A 208 -16.10 15.29 -3.29
C GLY A 208 -17.30 15.78 -2.47
N GLY A 209 -17.27 15.64 -1.14
CA GLY A 209 -18.32 16.09 -0.23
C GLY A 209 -19.62 15.26 -0.29
N LEU A 210 -19.61 14.07 -0.90
CA LEU A 210 -20.83 13.26 -1.09
C LEU A 210 -21.42 12.74 0.24
N LEU A 211 -20.63 12.69 1.29
CA LEU A 211 -21.08 12.33 2.65
C LEU A 211 -21.11 13.53 3.61
N GLY A 212 -20.98 14.75 3.07
CA GLY A 212 -20.95 15.99 3.84
C GLY A 212 -19.67 16.18 4.63
N ASP A 213 -19.71 17.04 5.67
CA ASP A 213 -18.56 17.35 6.51
C ASP A 213 -18.22 16.17 7.40
N VAL A 214 -16.94 15.75 7.39
CA VAL A 214 -16.45 14.64 8.22
C VAL A 214 -16.48 15.04 9.70
N ARG A 215 -17.18 14.25 10.52
CA ARG A 215 -17.30 14.43 11.97
C ARG A 215 -16.45 13.47 12.76
N TRP A 216 -16.39 12.21 12.29
CA TRP A 216 -15.74 11.12 12.98
C TRP A 216 -15.03 10.16 12.02
N VAL A 217 -13.85 9.70 12.42
CA VAL A 217 -13.10 8.64 11.72
C VAL A 217 -12.65 7.59 12.74
N ASP A 218 -12.87 6.30 12.45
CA ASP A 218 -12.18 5.18 13.11
C ASP A 218 -11.27 4.53 12.08
N ALA A 219 -9.96 4.62 12.28
CA ALA A 219 -8.97 3.96 11.47
C ALA A 219 -8.16 2.98 12.33
N HIS A 220 -8.17 1.70 11.96
CA HIS A 220 -7.54 0.66 12.77
C HIS A 220 -6.74 -0.33 11.95
N TYR A 221 -5.75 -0.97 12.60
CA TYR A 221 -5.02 -2.09 12.04
C TYR A 221 -4.78 -3.14 13.11
N LEU A 222 -5.49 -4.27 13.00
CA LEU A 222 -5.47 -5.33 14.00
C LEU A 222 -4.88 -6.62 13.41
N GLN A 223 -3.93 -7.19 14.13
CA GLN A 223 -3.26 -8.45 13.82
C GLN A 223 -3.08 -9.28 15.10
N GLY A 224 -2.93 -10.60 14.99
CA GLY A 224 -2.70 -11.48 16.13
C GLY A 224 -1.36 -12.24 16.09
N TRP A 225 -0.51 -11.99 15.10
CA TRP A 225 0.67 -12.81 14.85
C TRP A 225 1.80 -12.65 15.90
N LEU A 226 1.84 -11.52 16.61
CA LEU A 226 2.77 -11.26 17.71
C LEU A 226 2.14 -11.42 19.10
N ALA A 227 1.01 -12.12 19.22
CA ALA A 227 0.37 -12.36 20.51
C ALA A 227 1.21 -13.23 21.48
N THR A 228 2.23 -13.91 20.98
CA THR A 228 3.22 -14.67 21.75
C THR A 228 4.63 -14.15 21.46
N LYS A 229 5.61 -14.54 22.28
CA LYS A 229 7.03 -14.20 22.06
C LYS A 229 7.63 -14.93 20.86
N LEU A 230 7.16 -14.60 19.66
CA LEU A 230 7.62 -15.19 18.42
C LEU A 230 9.11 -14.87 18.12
N GLU A 231 9.60 -13.74 18.64
CA GLU A 231 11.00 -13.33 18.57
C GLU A 231 11.96 -14.31 19.23
N ASP A 232 11.54 -15.01 20.28
CA ASP A 232 12.36 -16.03 20.99
C ASP A 232 12.50 -17.34 20.18
N THR A 233 11.72 -17.52 19.11
CA THR A 233 11.79 -18.71 18.24
C THR A 233 12.79 -18.57 17.10
N GLY A 234 13.49 -17.43 16.99
CA GLY A 234 14.37 -17.11 15.86
C GLY A 234 13.62 -16.61 14.61
N GLN A 235 12.32 -16.32 14.71
CA GLN A 235 11.56 -15.75 13.60
C GLN A 235 12.09 -14.35 13.27
N GLN A 236 12.68 -14.21 12.10
CA GLN A 236 13.43 -13.02 11.70
C GLN A 236 12.58 -11.75 11.68
N GLN A 237 11.32 -11.83 11.20
CA GLN A 237 10.46 -10.66 11.09
C GLN A 237 9.97 -10.14 12.45
N ALA A 238 9.82 -11.04 13.45
CA ALA A 238 9.50 -10.67 14.82
C ALA A 238 10.71 -10.03 15.51
N SER A 239 11.91 -10.65 15.40
CA SER A 239 13.09 -10.27 16.14
C SER A 239 13.54 -8.82 15.94
N TRP A 240 13.43 -8.27 14.72
CA TRP A 240 13.83 -6.88 14.50
C TRP A 240 12.72 -5.86 14.87
N ARG A 241 11.43 -6.28 14.80
CA ARG A 241 10.29 -5.38 15.11
C ARG A 241 10.13 -5.09 16.58
N VAL A 242 10.59 -5.97 17.44
CA VAL A 242 10.55 -5.76 18.91
C VAL A 242 11.83 -5.13 19.47
N ASP A 243 12.83 -4.88 18.62
CA ASP A 243 14.09 -4.23 18.99
C ASP A 243 14.02 -2.71 18.74
N PRO A 244 14.05 -1.86 19.81
CA PRO A 244 13.99 -0.41 19.66
C PRO A 244 15.07 0.19 18.76
N LYS A 245 16.25 -0.42 18.69
CA LYS A 245 17.35 0.04 17.83
C LYS A 245 17.09 -0.17 16.35
N ARG A 246 16.20 -1.10 16.01
CA ARG A 246 15.91 -1.48 14.64
C ARG A 246 14.52 -1.03 14.17
N ALA A 247 13.55 -1.04 15.06
CA ALA A 247 12.17 -0.66 14.78
C ALA A 247 11.89 0.82 15.00
N GLY A 248 12.62 1.47 15.93
CA GLY A 248 12.35 2.85 16.38
C GLY A 248 11.67 2.89 17.74
N GLY A 249 11.08 4.03 18.10
CA GLY A 249 10.50 4.25 19.42
C GLY A 249 9.15 3.55 19.67
N SER A 250 8.49 3.02 18.66
CA SER A 250 7.20 2.32 18.77
C SER A 250 7.24 1.04 17.95
N GLY A 251 6.70 -0.03 18.50
CA GLY A 251 6.56 -1.32 17.82
C GLY A 251 5.31 -1.35 16.95
N CYS A 252 4.19 -1.65 17.54
CA CYS A 252 2.89 -1.78 16.86
C CYS A 252 2.43 -0.47 16.22
N GLY A 253 2.51 0.65 16.95
CA GLY A 253 2.15 1.96 16.42
C GLY A 253 3.00 2.35 15.20
N GLY A 254 4.32 2.16 15.27
CA GLY A 254 5.28 2.43 14.19
C GLY A 254 5.10 1.52 12.97
N ASP A 255 4.91 0.22 13.20
CA ASP A 255 4.77 -0.76 12.12
C ASP A 255 3.42 -0.66 11.41
N ILE A 256 2.31 -0.71 12.14
CA ILE A 256 0.97 -0.80 11.54
C ILE A 256 0.05 0.39 11.87
N GLY A 257 0.27 1.12 12.97
CA GLY A 257 -0.48 2.36 13.27
C GLY A 257 -0.27 3.46 12.23
N THR A 258 0.93 3.55 11.64
CA THR A 258 1.24 4.46 10.53
C THR A 258 0.41 4.20 9.28
N HIS A 259 0.04 2.94 8.99
CA HIS A 259 -0.88 2.60 7.92
C HIS A 259 -2.31 3.08 8.19
N ALA A 260 -2.79 2.90 9.44
CA ALA A 260 -4.11 3.39 9.83
C ALA A 260 -4.19 4.92 9.73
N LEU A 261 -3.16 5.63 10.19
CA LEU A 261 -3.03 7.08 10.00
C LEU A 261 -3.02 7.46 8.51
N MET A 262 -2.23 6.77 7.69
CA MET A 262 -2.15 7.07 6.26
C MET A 262 -3.49 6.87 5.57
N GLN A 263 -4.23 5.81 5.91
CA GLN A 263 -5.57 5.56 5.37
C GLN A 263 -6.53 6.70 5.75
N LEU A 264 -6.51 7.17 7.00
CA LEU A 264 -7.28 8.32 7.45
C LEU A 264 -6.96 9.56 6.60
N ARG A 265 -5.67 9.95 6.55
CA ARG A 265 -5.22 11.15 5.84
C ARG A 265 -5.53 11.07 4.34
N TYR A 266 -5.26 9.92 3.73
CA TYR A 266 -5.49 9.69 2.32
C TYR A 266 -6.95 9.83 1.94
N VAL A 267 -7.85 9.14 2.65
CA VAL A 267 -9.28 9.12 2.34
C VAL A 267 -9.93 10.47 2.63
N THR A 268 -9.64 11.06 3.79
CA THR A 268 -10.33 12.28 4.22
C THR A 268 -9.67 13.57 3.74
N GLY A 269 -8.36 13.57 3.55
CA GLY A 269 -7.57 14.78 3.32
C GLY A 269 -7.41 15.65 4.56
N LEU A 270 -7.81 15.14 5.74
CA LEU A 270 -7.70 15.87 6.99
C LEU A 270 -6.37 15.56 7.68
N GLU A 271 -5.83 16.56 8.35
CA GLU A 271 -4.63 16.42 9.16
C GLU A 271 -4.99 16.23 10.64
N VAL A 272 -4.16 15.46 11.33
CA VAL A 272 -4.21 15.38 12.79
C VAL A 272 -3.47 16.60 13.37
N GLU A 273 -4.11 17.32 14.27
CA GLU A 273 -3.53 18.50 14.93
C GLU A 273 -3.05 18.20 16.35
N GLN A 274 -3.78 17.33 17.06
CA GLN A 274 -3.46 16.92 18.42
C GLN A 274 -3.80 15.45 18.62
N VAL A 275 -3.05 14.81 19.51
CA VAL A 275 -3.25 13.40 19.90
C VAL A 275 -3.34 13.28 21.42
N SER A 276 -4.15 12.31 21.87
CA SER A 276 -4.15 11.76 23.21
C SER A 276 -3.98 10.26 23.06
N ALA A 277 -2.82 9.70 23.42
CA ALA A 277 -2.41 8.37 23.04
C ALA A 277 -1.96 7.51 24.22
N HIS A 278 -2.16 6.20 24.08
CA HIS A 278 -1.66 5.17 24.97
C HIS A 278 -0.96 4.09 24.14
N LEU A 279 0.31 3.84 24.47
CA LEU A 279 1.12 2.78 23.89
C LEU A 279 1.37 1.78 25.02
N GLU A 280 0.94 0.54 24.83
CA GLU A 280 0.92 -0.49 25.86
C GLU A 280 1.64 -1.74 25.38
N THR A 281 2.31 -2.42 26.32
CA THR A 281 3.03 -3.67 26.09
C THR A 281 2.43 -4.76 26.95
N PHE A 282 1.69 -5.66 26.35
CA PHE A 282 1.03 -6.78 27.04
C PHE A 282 1.87 -8.06 27.06
N VAL A 283 2.70 -8.28 26.05
CA VAL A 283 3.57 -9.45 26.01
C VAL A 283 4.80 -9.20 26.88
N ALA A 284 4.89 -9.94 27.99
CA ALA A 284 5.91 -9.75 29.02
C ALA A 284 7.34 -9.77 28.46
N GLY A 285 8.15 -8.77 28.84
CA GLY A 285 9.56 -8.62 28.48
C GLY A 285 9.82 -7.94 27.14
N ARG A 286 8.82 -7.52 26.37
CA ARG A 286 8.98 -6.59 25.24
C ARG A 286 9.27 -5.19 25.75
N GLN A 287 10.03 -4.43 24.96
CA GLN A 287 10.38 -3.05 25.24
C GLN A 287 9.50 -2.06 24.48
N LEU A 288 8.94 -2.49 23.35
CA LEU A 288 8.07 -1.68 22.50
C LEU A 288 6.61 -2.09 22.68
N ASP A 289 5.71 -1.18 22.32
CA ASP A 289 4.28 -1.41 22.32
C ASP A 289 3.88 -2.54 21.36
N ASP A 290 2.94 -3.36 21.78
CA ASP A 290 2.24 -4.35 20.96
C ASP A 290 0.74 -4.02 20.83
N HIS A 291 0.30 -2.96 21.54
CA HIS A 291 -0.99 -2.31 21.42
C HIS A 291 -0.86 -0.79 21.44
N PHE A 292 -1.62 -0.12 20.58
CA PHE A 292 -1.57 1.32 20.37
C PHE A 292 -2.97 1.88 20.18
N THR A 293 -3.28 2.97 20.89
CA THR A 293 -4.54 3.71 20.71
C THR A 293 -4.26 5.21 20.78
N SER A 294 -4.78 5.98 19.84
CA SER A 294 -4.70 7.44 19.81
C SER A 294 -6.03 8.06 19.48
N TYR A 295 -6.53 8.90 20.34
CA TYR A 295 -7.66 9.79 20.06
C TYR A 295 -7.12 11.09 19.47
N CYS A 296 -7.69 11.55 18.35
CA CYS A 296 -7.13 12.64 17.55
C CYS A 296 -8.13 13.79 17.36
N ARG A 297 -7.61 15.02 17.35
CA ARG A 297 -8.31 16.20 16.84
C ARG A 297 -7.90 16.43 15.39
N LEU A 298 -8.89 16.60 14.51
CA LEU A 298 -8.66 16.80 13.09
C LEU A 298 -8.76 18.28 12.71
N SER A 299 -8.11 18.66 11.62
CA SER A 299 -7.99 20.04 11.12
C SER A 299 -9.32 20.72 10.78
N ASN A 300 -10.40 19.97 10.58
CA ASN A 300 -11.75 20.50 10.37
C ASN A 300 -12.58 20.58 11.68
N GLY A 301 -11.98 20.33 12.83
CA GLY A 301 -12.69 20.25 14.11
C GLY A 301 -13.30 18.87 14.42
N GLY A 302 -13.29 17.94 13.49
CA GLY A 302 -13.70 16.54 13.67
C GLY A 302 -12.81 15.77 14.65
N ARG A 303 -13.15 14.52 14.89
CA ARG A 303 -12.40 13.61 15.77
C ARG A 303 -12.06 12.31 15.06
N ALA A 304 -10.95 11.70 15.48
CA ALA A 304 -10.63 10.35 15.02
C ALA A 304 -10.14 9.48 16.17
N LEU A 305 -10.32 8.18 15.98
CA LEU A 305 -9.65 7.13 16.73
C LEU A 305 -8.70 6.41 15.76
N VAL A 306 -7.40 6.43 16.06
CA VAL A 306 -6.40 5.64 15.34
C VAL A 306 -5.88 4.59 16.30
N ARG A 307 -6.00 3.32 15.93
CA ARG A 307 -5.60 2.19 16.78
C ARG A 307 -4.92 1.09 16.00
N ALA A 308 -3.98 0.43 16.66
CA ALA A 308 -3.24 -0.69 16.11
C ALA A 308 -3.00 -1.75 17.20
N SER A 309 -2.95 -3.01 16.81
CA SER A 309 -2.61 -4.09 17.73
C SER A 309 -2.03 -5.28 16.98
N GLN A 310 -0.96 -5.86 17.49
CA GLN A 310 -0.36 -7.07 16.96
C GLN A 310 -0.63 -8.31 17.82
N ILE A 311 -1.49 -8.16 18.84
CA ILE A 311 -1.86 -9.20 19.80
C ILE A 311 -3.34 -9.60 19.74
N CYS A 312 -4.10 -9.11 18.77
CA CYS A 312 -5.51 -9.43 18.58
C CYS A 312 -5.66 -10.78 17.86
N ILE A 313 -5.62 -11.88 18.61
CA ILE A 313 -5.77 -13.24 18.08
C ILE A 313 -7.09 -13.35 17.29
N GLY A 314 -7.02 -13.96 16.11
CA GLY A 314 -8.16 -14.12 15.20
C GLY A 314 -8.18 -13.11 14.05
N PHE A 315 -7.62 -11.91 14.24
CA PHE A 315 -7.39 -10.96 13.15
C PHE A 315 -6.09 -11.29 12.42
N LYS A 316 -6.13 -11.30 11.10
CA LYS A 316 -4.97 -11.63 10.25
C LYS A 316 -4.26 -10.37 9.79
N ASN A 317 -5.02 -9.47 9.14
CA ASN A 317 -4.49 -8.24 8.55
C ASN A 317 -5.60 -7.18 8.42
N GLU A 318 -6.34 -6.96 9.51
CA GLU A 318 -7.53 -6.13 9.56
C GLU A 318 -7.17 -4.64 9.66
N LEU A 319 -6.75 -4.06 8.54
CA LEU A 319 -6.76 -2.61 8.37
C LEU A 319 -8.17 -2.21 7.95
N GLY A 320 -8.76 -1.28 8.68
CA GLY A 320 -10.11 -0.78 8.38
C GLY A 320 -10.22 0.72 8.57
N ILE A 321 -11.20 1.30 7.89
CA ILE A 321 -11.59 2.70 8.10
C ILE A 321 -13.11 2.86 8.07
N ILE A 322 -13.63 3.61 9.03
CA ILE A 322 -15.00 4.12 9.05
C ILE A 322 -14.92 5.64 9.04
N VAL A 323 -15.62 6.27 8.12
CA VAL A 323 -15.73 7.74 8.07
C VAL A 323 -17.20 8.11 8.17
N ALA A 324 -17.56 8.88 9.18
CA ALA A 324 -18.91 9.40 9.38
C ALA A 324 -18.93 10.90 9.10
N GLY A 325 -19.71 11.28 8.10
CA GLY A 325 -20.00 12.66 7.72
C GLY A 325 -21.38 13.13 8.20
N THR A 326 -21.78 14.33 7.78
CA THR A 326 -23.09 14.91 8.12
C THR A 326 -24.25 14.34 7.31
N LEU A 327 -23.97 13.74 6.14
CA LEU A 327 -24.97 13.20 5.21
C LEU A 327 -24.94 11.67 5.12
N GLY A 328 -23.93 11.03 5.67
CA GLY A 328 -23.80 9.57 5.65
C GLY A 328 -22.44 9.11 6.14
N SER A 329 -22.17 7.82 6.01
CA SER A 329 -20.91 7.21 6.39
C SER A 329 -20.42 6.21 5.33
N LEU A 330 -19.14 5.91 5.36
CA LEU A 330 -18.54 4.80 4.63
C LEU A 330 -17.74 3.89 5.56
N ARG A 331 -17.59 2.64 5.12
CA ARG A 331 -16.69 1.67 5.75
C ARG A 331 -15.98 0.82 4.70
N TRP A 332 -14.70 0.59 4.95
CA TRP A 332 -13.84 -0.27 4.15
C TRP A 332 -12.92 -1.09 5.04
N ARG A 333 -12.57 -2.29 4.60
CA ARG A 333 -11.63 -3.16 5.29
C ARG A 333 -10.74 -3.91 4.30
N GLN A 334 -9.49 -4.09 4.68
CA GLN A 334 -8.48 -4.71 3.82
C GLN A 334 -8.66 -6.23 3.66
N GLU A 335 -9.24 -6.92 4.65
CA GLU A 335 -9.52 -8.36 4.51
C GLU A 335 -10.64 -8.66 3.49
N GLU A 336 -11.42 -7.63 3.09
CA GLU A 336 -12.39 -7.65 1.99
C GLU A 336 -12.20 -6.42 1.10
N PRO A 337 -11.04 -6.28 0.41
CA PRO A 337 -10.60 -5.00 -0.15
C PRO A 337 -11.42 -4.55 -1.37
N GLU A 338 -12.20 -5.44 -1.98
CA GLU A 338 -12.94 -5.21 -3.22
C GLU A 338 -14.26 -4.45 -3.01
N GLY A 339 -14.77 -4.39 -1.78
CA GLY A 339 -16.02 -3.74 -1.42
C GLY A 339 -15.84 -2.45 -0.63
N LEU A 340 -16.60 -1.41 -0.99
CA LEU A 340 -16.74 -0.18 -0.23
C LEU A 340 -18.21 0.03 0.12
N THR A 341 -18.56 0.01 1.40
CA THR A 341 -19.95 0.17 1.85
C THR A 341 -20.24 1.62 2.19
N ILE A 342 -21.36 2.14 1.67
CA ILE A 342 -21.91 3.46 1.95
C ILE A 342 -23.23 3.29 2.69
N CYS A 343 -23.40 4.05 3.77
CA CYS A 343 -24.60 4.07 4.58
C CYS A 343 -25.20 5.49 4.56
N LEU A 344 -26.44 5.62 4.09
CA LEU A 344 -27.17 6.88 4.02
C LEU A 344 -28.40 6.83 4.91
N PRO A 345 -28.86 7.96 5.48
CA PRO A 345 -30.06 7.99 6.32
C PRO A 345 -31.30 7.44 5.59
N ASN A 346 -32.05 6.58 6.25
CA ASN A 346 -33.29 5.99 5.75
C ASN A 346 -33.18 5.23 4.41
N GLN A 347 -31.98 4.73 4.08
CA GLN A 347 -31.71 3.91 2.90
C GLN A 347 -31.00 2.61 3.31
N PRO A 348 -31.16 1.52 2.56
CA PRO A 348 -30.33 0.33 2.73
C PRO A 348 -28.87 0.64 2.50
N ASP A 349 -27.96 -0.06 3.21
CA ASP A 349 -26.53 -0.02 2.96
C ASP A 349 -26.24 -0.41 1.50
N ARG A 350 -25.33 0.29 0.88
CA ARG A 350 -24.93 0.09 -0.52
C ARG A 350 -23.46 -0.25 -0.60
N THR A 351 -23.11 -1.39 -1.19
CA THR A 351 -21.71 -1.77 -1.39
C THR A 351 -21.32 -1.57 -2.86
N TYR A 352 -20.29 -0.75 -3.09
CA TYR A 352 -19.65 -0.58 -4.38
C TYR A 352 -18.50 -1.57 -4.51
N TRP A 353 -18.61 -2.44 -5.49
CA TRP A 353 -17.59 -3.43 -5.78
C TRP A 353 -16.63 -2.91 -6.87
N ARG A 354 -15.36 -3.23 -6.72
CA ARG A 354 -14.35 -2.88 -7.72
C ARG A 354 -14.77 -3.39 -9.12
N GLY A 355 -14.69 -2.48 -10.10
CA GLY A 355 -15.06 -2.78 -11.50
C GLY A 355 -16.55 -2.95 -11.77
N ALA A 356 -17.44 -2.75 -10.77
CA ALA A 356 -18.90 -2.83 -10.93
C ALA A 356 -19.59 -1.53 -10.46
N VAL A 357 -19.02 -0.39 -10.79
CA VAL A 357 -19.55 0.93 -10.43
C VAL A 357 -20.28 1.55 -11.61
N THR A 358 -21.47 2.09 -11.37
CA THR A 358 -22.27 2.79 -12.37
C THR A 358 -22.35 4.27 -12.01
N PRO A 359 -21.65 5.16 -12.73
CA PRO A 359 -21.81 6.61 -12.54
C PRO A 359 -23.25 7.04 -12.76
N GLY A 360 -23.74 7.94 -11.88
CA GLY A 360 -25.12 8.43 -11.97
C GLY A 360 -26.18 7.47 -11.41
N ASP A 361 -25.80 6.58 -10.48
CA ASP A 361 -26.70 5.59 -9.85
C ASP A 361 -27.64 6.19 -8.77
N GLY A 362 -27.65 7.50 -8.63
CA GLY A 362 -28.41 8.24 -7.62
C GLY A 362 -27.60 8.64 -6.39
N PHE A 363 -26.36 8.13 -6.25
CA PHE A 363 -25.38 8.57 -5.24
C PHE A 363 -24.08 9.05 -5.89
N LEU A 364 -23.47 8.24 -6.74
CA LEU A 364 -22.25 8.60 -7.46
C LEU A 364 -22.59 9.56 -8.62
N PRO A 365 -21.83 10.66 -8.82
CA PRO A 365 -22.01 11.57 -9.94
C PRO A 365 -21.85 10.87 -11.30
N ARG A 366 -22.48 11.45 -12.36
CA ARG A 366 -22.33 10.95 -13.73
C ARG A 366 -20.95 11.22 -14.34
N ASP A 367 -20.32 12.29 -13.90
CA ASP A 367 -19.04 12.82 -14.37
C ASP A 367 -17.84 12.33 -13.54
N MET A 368 -17.91 11.10 -13.03
CA MET A 368 -16.78 10.49 -12.33
C MET A 368 -15.52 10.47 -13.21
N PRO A 369 -14.32 10.66 -12.61
CA PRO A 369 -13.06 10.63 -13.34
C PRO A 369 -12.87 9.33 -14.13
N ALA A 370 -12.62 9.46 -15.44
CA ALA A 370 -12.49 8.31 -16.32
C ALA A 370 -11.29 7.41 -15.96
N ASP A 371 -10.23 8.00 -15.42
CA ASP A 371 -9.05 7.28 -14.93
C ASP A 371 -9.37 6.44 -13.69
N LEU A 372 -10.18 6.94 -12.76
CA LEU A 372 -10.66 6.15 -11.62
C LEU A 372 -11.53 4.97 -12.07
N LEU A 373 -12.41 5.17 -13.06
CA LEU A 373 -13.28 4.10 -13.59
C LEU A 373 -12.49 3.03 -14.38
N ALA A 374 -11.42 3.44 -15.08
CA ALA A 374 -10.59 2.55 -15.89
C ALA A 374 -9.45 1.84 -15.11
N GLU A 375 -9.27 2.17 -13.83
CA GLU A 375 -8.15 1.67 -13.03
C GLU A 375 -8.22 0.17 -12.67
N PRO A 376 -9.40 -0.48 -12.48
CA PRO A 376 -9.49 -1.93 -12.33
C PRO A 376 -8.88 -2.64 -13.54
N THR A 377 -7.96 -3.58 -13.30
CA THR A 377 -7.20 -4.26 -14.35
C THR A 377 -7.90 -5.52 -14.88
N ILE A 378 -8.80 -6.08 -14.08
CA ILE A 378 -9.60 -7.26 -14.40
C ILE A 378 -11.08 -7.00 -14.06
N PRO A 379 -12.02 -7.72 -14.72
CA PRO A 379 -13.45 -7.57 -14.45
C PRO A 379 -13.83 -7.84 -13.00
N SER A 380 -14.92 -7.23 -12.53
CA SER A 380 -15.52 -7.52 -11.22
C SER A 380 -15.78 -9.01 -11.04
N GLY A 381 -15.60 -9.52 -9.82
CA GLY A 381 -15.71 -10.94 -9.49
C GLY A 381 -14.39 -11.73 -9.62
N HIS A 382 -13.37 -11.16 -10.23
CA HIS A 382 -12.00 -11.68 -10.20
C HIS A 382 -11.23 -10.86 -9.15
N GLY A 383 -10.51 -11.53 -8.23
CA GLY A 383 -9.88 -10.84 -7.10
C GLY A 383 -8.68 -9.99 -7.51
N GLU A 384 -8.69 -8.71 -7.18
CA GLU A 384 -7.50 -7.88 -7.06
C GLU A 384 -7.14 -7.72 -5.57
N GLY A 385 -5.87 -7.68 -5.25
CA GLY A 385 -5.43 -7.67 -3.84
C GLY A 385 -4.17 -6.86 -3.59
N PHE A 386 -3.39 -7.35 -2.63
CA PHE A 386 -2.20 -6.68 -2.12
C PHE A 386 -1.16 -6.37 -3.21
N HIS A 387 -0.95 -7.30 -4.16
CA HIS A 387 -0.01 -7.09 -5.26
C HIS A 387 -0.48 -6.01 -6.25
N ASP A 388 -1.78 -5.94 -6.51
CA ASP A 388 -2.37 -4.94 -7.41
C ASP A 388 -2.29 -3.54 -6.78
N ALA A 389 -2.48 -3.45 -5.45
CA ALA A 389 -2.27 -2.22 -4.71
C ALA A 389 -0.82 -1.72 -4.86
N PHE A 390 0.19 -2.58 -4.66
CA PHE A 390 1.59 -2.24 -4.92
C PHE A 390 1.84 -1.85 -6.38
N ALA A 391 1.26 -2.59 -7.33
CA ALA A 391 1.43 -2.31 -8.76
C ALA A 391 0.91 -0.90 -9.13
N ARG A 392 -0.22 -0.47 -8.55
CA ARG A 392 -0.75 0.89 -8.75
C ARG A 392 0.18 1.96 -8.19
N LEU A 393 0.76 1.74 -6.99
CA LEU A 393 1.71 2.69 -6.42
C LEU A 393 2.97 2.80 -7.29
N HIS A 394 3.55 1.67 -7.71
CA HIS A 394 4.72 1.67 -8.59
C HIS A 394 4.44 2.31 -9.94
N ARG A 395 3.26 2.09 -10.53
CA ARG A 395 2.85 2.73 -11.78
C ARG A 395 2.72 4.25 -11.64
N ALA A 396 2.13 4.70 -10.54
CA ALA A 396 2.00 6.13 -10.26
C ALA A 396 3.36 6.79 -10.03
N PHE A 397 4.25 6.12 -9.27
CA PHE A 397 5.61 6.60 -9.04
C PHE A 397 6.43 6.63 -10.33
N GLU A 398 6.35 5.60 -11.16
CA GLU A 398 6.97 5.59 -12.49
C GLU A 398 6.56 6.80 -13.34
N ALA A 399 5.27 7.13 -13.36
CA ALA A 399 4.79 8.28 -14.12
C ALA A 399 5.47 9.57 -13.69
N ASP A 400 5.69 9.76 -12.39
CA ASP A 400 6.42 10.92 -11.87
C ASP A 400 7.93 10.85 -12.16
N VAL A 401 8.56 9.68 -12.07
CA VAL A 401 9.97 9.50 -12.49
C VAL A 401 10.16 9.86 -13.96
N ARG A 402 9.26 9.40 -14.84
CA ARG A 402 9.31 9.74 -16.29
C ARG A 402 9.12 11.23 -16.55
N ARG A 403 8.18 11.89 -15.85
CA ARG A 403 7.98 13.34 -15.93
C ARG A 403 9.22 14.10 -15.46
N TRP A 404 9.78 13.71 -14.32
CA TRP A 404 10.98 14.30 -13.76
C TRP A 404 12.18 14.17 -14.71
N LYS A 405 12.40 12.98 -15.28
CA LYS A 405 13.47 12.77 -16.29
C LYS A 405 13.28 13.60 -17.55
N ALA A 406 12.05 13.87 -17.93
CA ALA A 406 11.70 14.75 -19.05
C ALA A 406 11.76 16.26 -18.70
N GLY A 407 12.21 16.62 -17.49
CA GLY A 407 12.23 18.02 -17.02
C GLY A 407 10.83 18.63 -16.84
N ARG A 408 9.80 17.80 -16.73
CA ARG A 408 8.39 18.22 -16.56
C ARG A 408 7.99 18.20 -15.07
N PRO A 409 7.04 19.04 -14.65
CA PRO A 409 6.46 18.95 -13.31
C PRO A 409 5.93 17.54 -13.04
N PHE A 410 6.23 16.99 -11.88
CA PHE A 410 5.66 15.74 -11.38
C PHE A 410 4.71 16.03 -10.22
N LEU A 411 3.71 15.16 -10.01
CA LEU A 411 2.59 15.46 -9.11
C LEU A 411 3.01 15.45 -7.64
N CYS A 412 3.63 14.40 -7.17
CA CYS A 412 4.14 14.22 -5.79
C CYS A 412 3.26 14.83 -4.66
N ASP A 413 1.93 14.89 -4.89
CA ASP A 413 0.95 15.57 -4.03
C ASP A 413 0.27 14.63 -3.04
N GLY A 414 0.70 13.36 -2.96
CA GLY A 414 0.09 12.33 -2.13
C GLY A 414 -1.25 11.80 -2.67
N SER A 415 -1.65 12.16 -3.90
CA SER A 415 -2.93 11.71 -4.48
C SER A 415 -2.88 10.31 -5.06
N ALA A 416 -1.72 9.89 -5.59
CA ALA A 416 -1.56 8.61 -6.27
C ALA A 416 -0.68 7.61 -5.49
N TYR A 417 0.24 8.11 -4.68
CA TYR A 417 1.09 7.36 -3.73
C TYR A 417 1.48 8.29 -2.58
N ALA A 418 1.84 7.73 -1.42
CA ALA A 418 2.32 8.51 -0.30
C ALA A 418 3.70 9.11 -0.63
N ASN A 419 3.85 10.41 -0.44
CA ASN A 419 5.08 11.15 -0.73
C ASN A 419 5.96 11.30 0.53
N ILE A 420 7.05 12.07 0.42
CA ILE A 420 7.99 12.31 1.52
C ILE A 420 7.32 13.03 2.71
N GLU A 421 6.38 13.95 2.45
CA GLU A 421 5.64 14.66 3.51
C GLU A 421 4.71 13.72 4.28
N ASP A 422 4.10 12.76 3.58
CA ASP A 422 3.29 11.70 4.20
C ASP A 422 4.15 10.80 5.09
N GLY A 423 5.35 10.45 4.63
CA GLY A 423 6.32 9.71 5.42
C GLY A 423 6.76 10.47 6.67
N TRP A 424 7.08 11.76 6.53
CA TRP A 424 7.40 12.63 7.66
C TRP A 424 6.24 12.71 8.66
N MET A 425 5.01 12.85 8.17
CA MET A 425 3.81 12.94 9.02
C MET A 425 3.60 11.65 9.82
N GLY A 426 3.90 10.49 9.26
CA GLY A 426 3.86 9.22 9.99
C GLY A 426 4.82 9.20 11.18
N ILE A 427 6.06 9.66 10.99
CA ILE A 427 7.06 9.76 12.07
C ILE A 427 6.64 10.81 13.09
N ALA A 428 6.18 11.98 12.66
CA ALA A 428 5.71 13.05 13.54
C ALA A 428 4.54 12.60 14.43
N PHE A 429 3.63 11.81 13.87
CA PHE A 429 2.50 11.25 14.61
C PHE A 429 2.96 10.28 15.71
N ILE A 430 3.87 9.37 15.41
CA ILE A 430 4.42 8.44 16.40
C ILE A 430 5.16 9.20 17.51
N GLU A 431 5.98 10.19 17.19
CA GLU A 431 6.66 11.04 18.18
C GLU A 431 5.68 11.77 19.11
N ALA A 432 4.60 12.34 18.56
CA ALA A 432 3.55 12.98 19.33
C ALA A 432 2.81 11.97 20.24
N CYS A 433 2.53 10.78 19.73
CA CYS A 433 1.89 9.72 20.50
C CYS A 433 2.77 9.18 21.62
N LEU A 434 4.07 8.99 21.38
CA LEU A 434 5.04 8.62 22.43
C LEU A 434 5.09 9.66 23.55
N LYS A 435 5.13 10.93 23.18
CA LYS A 435 5.10 12.04 24.15
C LYS A 435 3.80 12.07 24.95
N SER A 436 2.67 11.89 24.29
CA SER A 436 1.35 11.85 24.94
C SER A 436 1.24 10.66 25.90
N SER A 437 1.64 9.47 25.47
CA SER A 437 1.61 8.25 26.30
C SER A 437 2.52 8.37 27.51
N GLY A 438 3.74 8.89 27.35
CA GLY A 438 4.66 9.20 28.45
C GLY A 438 4.11 10.24 29.44
N ALA A 439 3.15 11.06 29.02
CA ALA A 439 2.42 12.04 29.84
C ALA A 439 1.00 11.57 30.18
N GLN A 440 0.79 10.25 30.36
CA GLN A 440 -0.47 9.62 30.76
C GLN A 440 -1.67 9.97 29.86
N GLY A 441 -1.44 10.02 28.55
CA GLY A 441 -2.49 10.33 27.57
C GLY A 441 -2.85 11.81 27.44
N SER A 442 -2.03 12.71 27.99
CA SER A 442 -2.27 14.15 27.85
C SER A 442 -2.27 14.59 26.38
N TRP A 443 -3.17 15.52 26.04
CA TRP A 443 -3.23 16.10 24.70
C TRP A 443 -1.89 16.71 24.29
N THR A 444 -1.37 16.25 23.19
CA THR A 444 -0.08 16.68 22.63
C THR A 444 -0.31 17.19 21.21
N LEU A 445 0.24 18.37 20.91
CA LEU A 445 0.25 18.94 19.57
C LEU A 445 1.12 18.11 18.64
N MET A 446 0.70 17.98 17.39
CA MET A 446 1.58 17.47 16.33
C MET A 446 2.78 18.41 16.17
N PRO A 447 3.98 17.88 15.88
CA PRO A 447 5.12 18.71 15.54
C PRO A 447 4.82 19.62 14.34
N PRO A 448 5.35 20.84 14.29
CA PRO A 448 5.21 21.70 13.12
C PRO A 448 5.86 21.03 11.90
N ARG A 449 5.29 21.22 10.73
CA ARG A 449 5.86 20.68 9.48
C ARG A 449 7.28 21.20 9.26
N ALA A 450 8.14 20.28 8.78
CA ALA A 450 9.54 20.58 8.47
C ALA A 450 9.71 21.59 7.34
#